data_877e24b81528a7bedfef7bd82a21f004
#
_entry.id   877e24b81528a7bedfef7bd82a21f004
#
_cell.length_a   1.000
_cell.length_b   1.000
_cell.length_c   1.000
_cell.angle_alpha   90.00
_cell.angle_beta   90.00
_cell.angle_gamma   90.00
#
_symmetry.space_group_name_H-M   'P 1'
#
loop_
_entity.id
_entity.type
_entity.pdbx_description
1 polymer ?
#
loop_
_entity_poly.entity_id
_entity_poly.type
_entity_poly.pdbx_seq_one_letter_code
_entity_poly.pdbx_strand_id
1 'polypeptide(L)'
;LSLVTDYEEKMMINGIIGRKVGMTQLFAEDGTVTPVTVIKAGPCVVVQKKTSGGRDGYNAVQLGLVEERPVKVKNVTKPLQGHFEKTGGGIPPTRILREVRLENEPEVSIGDQILVDQFADGDSIEVMGKSKGRGFAGTIKRHNFSRGPESHGSMNVRPPGSIGQSAYPSRVIKGTRSSGHMGDARVTVKGLTVAKVDVENHLLMVRGAVPGANGSLVIVKKKA
;
A
#
# COMPACT_ATOMS: atom_id res chain seq x y z
N LEU A 1 -7.33 1.02 -37.01
CA LEU A 1 -7.42 1.81 -35.75
C LEU A 1 -8.08 1.01 -34.59
N SER A 2 -8.81 -0.10 -34.84
CA SER A 2 -9.49 -0.91 -33.80
C SER A 2 -8.60 -1.96 -33.12
N LEU A 3 -7.47 -2.34 -33.68
CA LEU A 3 -6.60 -3.39 -33.14
C LEU A 3 -5.67 -2.92 -32.02
N VAL A 4 -5.45 -1.61 -31.88
CA VAL A 4 -4.60 -1.03 -30.82
C VAL A 4 -5.38 -0.85 -29.51
N THR A 5 -6.67 -0.56 -29.60
CA THR A 5 -7.56 -0.41 -28.42
C THR A 5 -7.84 -1.74 -27.71
N ASP A 6 -7.91 -2.86 -28.45
CA ASP A 6 -8.15 -4.20 -27.87
C ASP A 6 -6.94 -4.73 -27.08
N TYR A 7 -5.72 -4.26 -27.37
CA TYR A 7 -4.52 -4.64 -26.61
C TYR A 7 -4.40 -3.88 -25.29
N GLU A 8 -4.91 -2.66 -25.22
CA GLU A 8 -4.87 -1.84 -23.99
C GLU A 8 -5.90 -2.27 -22.93
N GLU A 9 -7.06 -2.79 -23.33
CA GLU A 9 -8.06 -3.33 -22.40
C GLU A 9 -7.66 -4.69 -21.79
N LYS A 10 -6.77 -5.45 -22.44
CA LYS A 10 -6.48 -6.85 -22.13
C LYS A 10 -5.54 -7.07 -20.92
N MET A 11 -4.95 -6.05 -20.34
CA MET A 11 -3.96 -6.17 -19.25
C MET A 11 -4.29 -5.36 -18.00
N MET A 12 -5.55 -5.25 -17.58
CA MET A 12 -5.87 -4.44 -16.41
C MET A 12 -5.71 -5.18 -15.08
N ILE A 13 -4.47 -5.40 -14.65
CA ILE A 13 -4.19 -5.49 -13.22
C ILE A 13 -4.13 -4.06 -12.71
N ASN A 14 -5.18 -3.62 -12.01
CA ASN A 14 -5.30 -2.26 -11.50
C ASN A 14 -4.36 -1.93 -10.32
N GLY A 15 -3.26 -2.68 -10.14
CA GLY A 15 -2.36 -2.49 -9.01
C GLY A 15 -0.93 -2.92 -9.23
N ILE A 16 0.01 -2.24 -8.58
CA ILE A 16 1.45 -2.52 -8.63
C ILE A 16 2.08 -2.40 -7.24
N ILE A 17 3.15 -3.16 -7.02
CA ILE A 17 3.96 -3.06 -5.79
C ILE A 17 5.13 -2.11 -6.06
N GLY A 18 5.40 -1.21 -5.12
CA GLY A 18 6.54 -0.30 -5.23
C GLY A 18 7.20 -0.01 -3.89
N ARG A 19 8.28 0.77 -3.95
CA ARG A 19 8.98 1.31 -2.78
C ARG A 19 8.94 2.84 -2.81
N LYS A 20 8.59 3.42 -1.67
CA LYS A 20 8.66 4.87 -1.49
C LYS A 20 10.12 5.30 -1.50
N VAL A 21 10.51 6.14 -2.46
CA VAL A 21 11.86 6.71 -2.54
C VAL A 21 11.96 7.92 -1.61
N GLY A 22 11.06 8.89 -1.79
CA GLY A 22 11.06 10.13 -1.02
C GLY A 22 9.99 11.09 -1.49
N MET A 23 10.13 12.35 -1.11
CA MET A 23 9.27 13.44 -1.61
C MET A 23 10.13 14.51 -2.28
N THR A 24 9.58 15.09 -3.32
CA THR A 24 10.15 16.21 -4.06
C THR A 24 9.02 17.14 -4.52
N GLN A 25 9.33 18.10 -5.35
CA GLN A 25 8.36 19.01 -5.93
C GLN A 25 8.55 19.08 -7.44
N LEU A 26 7.47 19.24 -8.15
CA LEU A 26 7.43 19.50 -9.59
C LEU A 26 7.02 20.96 -9.80
N PHE A 27 7.66 21.60 -10.75
CA PHE A 27 7.34 22.96 -11.17
C PHE A 27 6.58 22.87 -12.50
N ALA A 28 5.40 23.47 -12.55
CA ALA A 28 4.65 23.61 -13.78
C ALA A 28 5.13 24.88 -14.54
N GLU A 29 4.78 24.99 -15.80
CA GLU A 29 5.17 26.12 -16.66
C GLU A 29 4.64 27.45 -16.15
N ASP A 30 3.50 27.44 -15.46
CA ASP A 30 2.88 28.59 -14.80
C ASP A 30 3.55 29.02 -13.48
N GLY A 31 4.62 28.31 -13.08
CA GLY A 31 5.31 28.52 -11.81
C GLY A 31 4.67 27.83 -10.60
N THR A 32 3.56 27.13 -10.78
CA THR A 32 2.89 26.38 -9.69
C THR A 32 3.75 25.23 -9.19
N VAL A 33 3.93 25.15 -7.88
CA VAL A 33 4.69 24.09 -7.23
C VAL A 33 3.76 22.97 -6.75
N THR A 34 3.97 21.77 -7.27
CA THR A 34 3.21 20.58 -6.87
C THR A 34 4.10 19.65 -6.04
N PRO A 35 3.78 19.42 -4.74
CA PRO A 35 4.50 18.45 -3.92
C PRO A 35 4.16 17.04 -4.37
N VAL A 36 5.18 16.21 -4.60
CA VAL A 36 5.00 14.83 -5.05
C VAL A 36 5.81 13.84 -4.23
N THR A 37 5.26 12.65 -4.06
CA THR A 37 6.00 11.49 -3.55
C THR A 37 6.46 10.65 -4.73
N VAL A 38 7.74 10.32 -4.76
CA VAL A 38 8.33 9.44 -5.76
C VAL A 38 8.28 8.00 -5.24
N ILE A 39 7.69 7.13 -6.04
CA ILE A 39 7.57 5.70 -5.78
C ILE A 39 8.30 4.96 -6.91
N LYS A 40 9.25 4.08 -6.58
CA LYS A 40 9.80 3.12 -7.53
C LYS A 40 8.81 1.97 -7.64
N ALA A 41 8.02 1.94 -8.72
CA ALA A 41 6.91 1.03 -8.94
C ALA A 41 7.30 -0.07 -9.92
N GLY A 42 7.44 -1.30 -9.41
CA GLY A 42 7.87 -2.45 -10.20
C GLY A 42 9.37 -2.47 -10.52
N PRO A 43 9.78 -3.31 -11.52
CA PRO A 43 8.93 -4.27 -12.21
C PRO A 43 8.37 -5.34 -11.29
N CYS A 44 7.15 -5.79 -11.56
CA CYS A 44 6.50 -6.88 -10.84
C CYS A 44 6.26 -8.05 -11.78
N VAL A 45 6.30 -9.28 -11.25
CA VAL A 45 6.01 -10.51 -12.01
C VAL A 45 4.78 -11.17 -11.42
N VAL A 46 3.90 -11.68 -12.28
CA VAL A 46 2.75 -12.49 -11.89
C VAL A 46 3.24 -13.86 -11.43
N VAL A 47 3.08 -14.15 -10.15
CA VAL A 47 3.53 -15.43 -9.56
C VAL A 47 2.39 -16.43 -9.53
N GLN A 48 1.19 -16.01 -9.17
CA GLN A 48 0.03 -16.91 -9.09
C GLN A 48 -1.26 -16.18 -9.51
N LYS A 49 -2.11 -16.92 -10.20
CA LYS A 49 -3.47 -16.51 -10.57
C LYS A 49 -4.47 -17.26 -9.68
N LYS A 50 -5.44 -16.54 -9.14
CA LYS A 50 -6.55 -17.07 -8.35
C LYS A 50 -7.86 -16.70 -9.02
N THR A 51 -8.77 -17.65 -9.12
CA THR A 51 -10.07 -17.49 -9.75
C THR A 51 -11.19 -17.86 -8.79
N SER A 52 -12.35 -17.26 -8.97
CA SER A 52 -13.53 -17.52 -8.13
C SER A 52 -14.01 -18.96 -8.21
N GLY A 53 -13.84 -19.61 -9.38
CA GLY A 53 -14.15 -21.04 -9.58
C GLY A 53 -13.08 -21.99 -9.02
N GLY A 54 -11.93 -21.47 -8.59
CA GLY A 54 -10.83 -22.25 -8.05
C GLY A 54 -10.95 -22.53 -6.55
N ARG A 55 -9.90 -23.16 -5.98
CA ARG A 55 -9.83 -23.53 -4.55
C ARG A 55 -9.93 -22.31 -3.61
N ASP A 56 -9.50 -21.14 -4.04
CA ASP A 56 -9.43 -19.93 -3.21
C ASP A 56 -10.78 -19.18 -3.13
N GLY A 57 -11.69 -19.37 -4.10
CA GLY A 57 -13.03 -18.78 -4.08
C GLY A 57 -13.11 -17.27 -4.34
N TYR A 58 -12.05 -16.65 -4.85
CA TYR A 58 -12.01 -15.23 -5.23
C TYR A 58 -11.02 -14.94 -6.35
N ASN A 59 -11.24 -13.84 -7.06
CA ASN A 59 -10.36 -13.39 -8.13
C ASN A 59 -9.22 -12.53 -7.58
N ALA A 60 -8.00 -12.93 -7.84
CA ALA A 60 -6.79 -12.18 -7.47
C ALA A 60 -5.58 -12.60 -8.29
N VAL A 61 -4.60 -11.72 -8.32
CA VAL A 61 -3.28 -12.00 -8.86
C VAL A 61 -2.24 -11.77 -7.77
N GLN A 62 -1.37 -12.74 -7.57
CA GLN A 62 -0.22 -12.59 -6.70
C GLN A 62 0.95 -12.03 -7.50
N LEU A 63 1.40 -10.86 -7.11
CA LEU A 63 2.54 -10.17 -7.69
C LEU A 63 3.78 -10.36 -6.84
N GLY A 64 4.92 -10.60 -7.48
CA GLY A 64 6.24 -10.59 -6.90
C GLY A 64 7.01 -9.34 -7.34
N LEU A 65 7.53 -8.55 -6.41
CA LEU A 65 8.37 -7.41 -6.73
C LEU A 65 9.78 -7.88 -7.09
N VAL A 66 10.24 -7.57 -8.29
CA VAL A 66 11.60 -7.83 -8.74
C VAL A 66 12.51 -6.73 -8.17
N GLU A 67 13.40 -7.13 -7.28
CA GLU A 67 14.38 -6.22 -6.67
C GLU A 67 15.69 -6.20 -7.48
N GLU A 68 16.42 -5.09 -7.45
CA GLU A 68 17.74 -4.95 -8.08
C GLU A 68 18.75 -6.01 -7.62
N ARG A 69 18.59 -6.48 -6.38
CA ARG A 69 19.37 -7.61 -5.83
C ARG A 69 18.48 -8.83 -5.72
N PRO A 70 18.50 -9.72 -6.73
CA PRO A 70 17.67 -10.91 -6.73
C PRO A 70 18.01 -11.82 -5.54
N VAL A 71 17.00 -12.49 -5.04
CA VAL A 71 17.18 -13.46 -3.94
C VAL A 71 17.93 -14.67 -4.49
N LYS A 72 19.06 -15.03 -3.86
CA LYS A 72 19.77 -16.27 -4.22
C LYS A 72 18.88 -17.46 -3.85
N VAL A 73 18.70 -18.39 -4.77
CA VAL A 73 17.85 -19.60 -4.59
C VAL A 73 18.19 -20.35 -3.31
N LYS A 74 19.48 -20.47 -2.97
CA LYS A 74 19.95 -21.10 -1.73
C LYS A 74 19.44 -20.46 -0.44
N ASN A 75 19.02 -19.20 -0.48
CA ASN A 75 18.49 -18.46 0.67
C ASN A 75 16.96 -18.51 0.75
N VAL A 76 16.31 -19.18 -0.19
CA VAL A 76 14.85 -19.36 -0.20
C VAL A 76 14.51 -20.63 0.57
N THR A 77 13.52 -20.53 1.45
CA THR A 77 13.06 -21.71 2.21
C THR A 77 12.38 -22.73 1.29
N LYS A 78 12.51 -24.02 1.59
CA LYS A 78 11.92 -25.10 0.79
C LYS A 78 10.43 -24.90 0.45
N PRO A 79 9.54 -24.45 1.38
CA PRO A 79 8.14 -24.18 1.05
C PRO A 79 7.97 -23.10 -0.01
N LEU A 80 8.77 -22.02 0.05
CA LEU A 80 8.75 -20.96 -0.95
C LEU A 80 9.33 -21.42 -2.29
N GLN A 81 10.38 -22.25 -2.29
CA GLN A 81 10.88 -22.87 -3.53
C GLN A 81 9.78 -23.67 -4.21
N GLY A 82 9.12 -24.57 -3.48
CA GLY A 82 7.99 -25.33 -4.01
C GLY A 82 6.83 -24.47 -4.48
N HIS A 83 6.61 -23.28 -3.87
CA HIS A 83 5.60 -22.34 -4.34
C HIS A 83 5.97 -21.79 -5.73
N PHE A 84 7.21 -21.34 -5.93
CA PHE A 84 7.68 -20.82 -7.22
C PHE A 84 7.80 -21.91 -8.31
N GLU A 85 8.20 -23.13 -7.95
CA GLU A 85 8.26 -24.28 -8.85
C GLU A 85 6.87 -24.70 -9.33
N LYS A 86 5.88 -24.71 -8.43
CA LYS A 86 4.50 -25.09 -8.74
C LYS A 86 3.80 -24.10 -9.69
N THR A 87 4.25 -22.87 -9.73
CA THR A 87 3.70 -21.82 -10.61
C THR A 87 4.27 -21.82 -12.03
N GLY A 88 5.11 -22.79 -12.40
CA GLY A 88 5.58 -22.97 -13.78
C GLY A 88 7.09 -22.88 -14.00
N GLY A 89 7.89 -22.89 -12.95
CA GLY A 89 9.34 -23.19 -13.02
C GLY A 89 10.27 -22.17 -13.67
N GLY A 90 9.79 -20.98 -14.08
CA GLY A 90 10.64 -19.97 -14.74
C GLY A 90 10.72 -18.63 -14.00
N ILE A 91 9.99 -18.48 -12.88
CA ILE A 91 9.90 -17.20 -12.18
C ILE A 91 11.01 -17.13 -11.13
N PRO A 92 11.87 -16.09 -11.18
CA PRO A 92 12.88 -15.91 -10.14
C PRO A 92 12.23 -15.69 -8.77
N PRO A 93 12.76 -16.29 -7.70
CA PRO A 93 12.18 -16.11 -6.38
C PRO A 93 12.25 -14.65 -5.94
N THR A 94 11.10 -14.11 -5.59
CA THR A 94 10.95 -12.74 -5.10
C THR A 94 10.74 -12.74 -3.60
N ARG A 95 11.33 -11.74 -2.90
CA ARG A 95 11.20 -11.60 -1.44
C ARG A 95 9.81 -11.10 -1.04
N ILE A 96 9.22 -10.27 -1.87
CA ILE A 96 7.98 -9.58 -1.57
C ILE A 96 6.89 -10.10 -2.49
N LEU A 97 5.91 -10.76 -1.89
CA LEU A 97 4.71 -11.24 -2.55
C LEU A 97 3.49 -10.50 -1.99
N ARG A 98 2.62 -9.99 -2.87
CA ARG A 98 1.36 -9.36 -2.47
C ARG A 98 0.28 -9.72 -3.46
N GLU A 99 -0.94 -9.87 -2.95
CA GLU A 99 -2.12 -10.12 -3.77
C GLU A 99 -2.83 -8.81 -4.10
N VAL A 100 -3.20 -8.69 -5.35
CA VAL A 100 -4.10 -7.65 -5.85
C VAL A 100 -5.41 -8.33 -6.19
N ARG A 101 -6.47 -8.01 -5.46
CA ARG A 101 -7.81 -8.51 -5.73
C ARG A 101 -8.41 -7.78 -6.92
N LEU A 102 -9.08 -8.55 -7.77
CA LEU A 102 -9.76 -8.08 -8.97
C LEU A 102 -11.25 -8.40 -8.86
N GLU A 103 -12.08 -7.61 -9.51
CA GLU A 103 -13.52 -7.85 -9.59
C GLU A 103 -13.82 -8.95 -10.60
N ASN A 104 -13.17 -8.90 -11.74
CA ASN A 104 -13.29 -9.87 -12.81
C ASN A 104 -12.20 -10.93 -12.75
N GLU A 105 -12.37 -11.99 -13.50
CA GLU A 105 -11.36 -13.03 -13.64
C GLU A 105 -10.11 -12.46 -14.32
N PRO A 106 -8.90 -12.71 -13.76
CA PRO A 106 -7.67 -12.19 -14.33
C PRO A 106 -7.34 -12.85 -15.67
N GLU A 107 -7.14 -12.06 -16.71
CA GLU A 107 -6.76 -12.52 -18.05
C GLU A 107 -5.25 -12.71 -18.22
N VAL A 108 -4.46 -12.26 -17.25
CA VAL A 108 -2.99 -12.34 -17.27
C VAL A 108 -2.49 -13.76 -17.10
N SER A 109 -1.32 -14.03 -17.65
CA SER A 109 -0.61 -15.30 -17.53
C SER A 109 0.42 -15.27 -16.41
N ILE A 110 0.72 -16.44 -15.85
CA ILE A 110 1.80 -16.59 -14.88
C ILE A 110 3.13 -16.32 -15.58
N GLY A 111 3.98 -15.46 -14.98
CA GLY A 111 5.24 -15.01 -15.59
C GLY A 111 5.17 -13.64 -16.27
N ASP A 112 3.98 -13.11 -16.54
CA ASP A 112 3.82 -11.79 -17.12
C ASP A 112 4.44 -10.71 -16.24
N GLN A 113 5.03 -9.71 -16.87
CA GLN A 113 5.61 -8.56 -16.19
C GLN A 113 4.61 -7.41 -16.14
N ILE A 114 4.46 -6.84 -14.96
CA ILE A 114 3.64 -5.65 -14.71
C ILE A 114 4.57 -4.48 -14.48
N LEU A 115 4.47 -3.49 -15.32
CA LEU A 115 5.28 -2.28 -15.31
C LEU A 115 4.46 -1.05 -14.90
N VAL A 116 5.13 0.08 -14.80
CA VAL A 116 4.51 1.35 -14.39
C VAL A 116 3.67 1.98 -15.51
N ASP A 117 3.84 1.54 -16.75
CA ASP A 117 3.16 2.01 -17.97
C ASP A 117 1.63 1.87 -17.93
N GLN A 118 1.12 0.99 -17.07
CA GLN A 118 -0.33 0.88 -16.83
C GLN A 118 -0.96 2.14 -16.23
N PHE A 119 -0.15 3.07 -15.68
CA PHE A 119 -0.62 4.32 -15.11
C PHE A 119 -0.36 5.47 -16.09
N ALA A 120 -1.33 6.37 -16.21
CA ALA A 120 -1.21 7.59 -16.97
C ALA A 120 -1.18 8.81 -16.05
N ASP A 121 -0.63 9.91 -16.57
CA ASP A 121 -0.65 11.20 -15.89
C ASP A 121 -2.10 11.64 -15.68
N GLY A 122 -2.44 12.09 -14.47
CA GLY A 122 -3.79 12.46 -14.09
C GLY A 122 -4.65 11.33 -13.51
N ASP A 123 -4.22 10.08 -13.57
CA ASP A 123 -4.97 8.95 -13.02
C ASP A 123 -5.26 9.13 -11.53
N SER A 124 -6.50 8.77 -11.12
CA SER A 124 -6.86 8.69 -9.70
C SER A 124 -6.46 7.34 -9.13
N ILE A 125 -5.69 7.38 -8.07
CA ILE A 125 -5.13 6.18 -7.44
C ILE A 125 -5.39 6.13 -5.94
N GLU A 126 -5.26 4.94 -5.38
CA GLU A 126 -5.15 4.72 -3.94
C GLU A 126 -3.82 4.04 -3.61
N VAL A 127 -3.21 4.47 -2.52
CA VAL A 127 -1.93 3.94 -2.08
C VAL A 127 -2.04 3.34 -0.69
N MET A 128 -1.74 2.06 -0.59
CA MET A 128 -1.70 1.31 0.65
C MET A 128 -0.25 1.16 1.11
N GLY A 129 -0.01 1.44 2.39
CA GLY A 129 1.31 1.28 2.98
C GLY A 129 1.21 1.07 4.49
N LYS A 130 2.35 0.80 5.11
CA LYS A 130 2.48 0.69 6.55
C LYS A 130 2.93 2.04 7.12
N SER A 131 2.12 2.65 7.99
CA SER A 131 2.43 3.95 8.57
C SER A 131 3.66 3.88 9.47
N LYS A 132 4.33 5.02 9.69
CA LYS A 132 5.44 5.11 10.65
C LYS A 132 4.95 4.76 12.06
N GLY A 133 5.67 3.88 12.75
CA GLY A 133 5.39 3.54 14.14
C GLY A 133 5.62 4.75 15.07
N ARG A 134 4.78 4.89 16.08
CA ARG A 134 4.88 5.94 17.12
C ARG A 134 4.92 5.36 18.53
N GLY A 135 5.06 4.04 18.63
CA GLY A 135 5.10 3.32 19.91
C GLY A 135 3.79 3.39 20.68
N PHE A 136 3.86 3.27 21.98
CA PHE A 136 2.72 3.45 22.88
C PHE A 136 2.42 4.95 23.01
N ALA A 137 1.18 5.35 22.73
CA ALA A 137 0.75 6.74 22.75
C ALA A 137 -0.44 6.92 23.69
N GLY A 138 -0.43 8.02 24.43
CA GLY A 138 -1.55 8.44 25.28
C GLY A 138 -2.74 8.94 24.46
N THR A 139 -3.87 9.12 25.12
CA THR A 139 -5.15 9.50 24.50
C THR A 139 -5.09 10.84 23.77
N ILE A 140 -4.34 11.79 24.26
CA ILE A 140 -4.15 13.10 23.63
C ILE A 140 -3.53 12.95 22.25
N LYS A 141 -2.41 12.21 22.14
CA LYS A 141 -1.71 12.01 20.87
C LYS A 141 -2.43 11.05 19.92
N ARG A 142 -3.04 9.99 20.49
CA ARG A 142 -3.65 8.91 19.70
C ARG A 142 -5.04 9.27 19.19
N HIS A 143 -5.82 10.00 20.00
CA HIS A 143 -7.23 10.27 19.74
C HIS A 143 -7.60 11.75 19.76
N ASN A 144 -6.61 12.65 19.89
CA ASN A 144 -6.80 14.11 19.95
C ASN A 144 -7.70 14.57 21.11
N PHE A 145 -7.57 13.94 22.28
CA PHE A 145 -8.28 14.38 23.47
C PHE A 145 -7.77 15.74 23.91
N SER A 146 -8.67 16.57 24.42
CA SER A 146 -8.31 17.84 25.03
C SER A 146 -7.53 17.62 26.32
N ARG A 147 -6.62 18.55 26.63
CA ARG A 147 -5.94 18.61 27.92
C ARG A 147 -6.83 19.33 28.94
N GLY A 148 -6.72 18.93 30.19
CA GLY A 148 -7.32 19.67 31.26
C GLY A 148 -6.52 20.96 31.59
N PRO A 149 -7.05 21.82 32.49
CA PRO A 149 -6.35 23.01 32.97
C PRO A 149 -4.99 22.67 33.56
N GLU A 150 -3.98 23.48 33.32
CA GLU A 150 -2.62 23.31 33.88
C GLU A 150 -2.41 24.13 35.16
N SER A 151 -3.39 24.97 35.51
CA SER A 151 -3.39 25.85 36.69
C SER A 151 -4.66 25.65 37.51
N HIS A 152 -4.86 26.51 38.54
CA HIS A 152 -6.00 26.45 39.44
C HIS A 152 -6.14 25.13 40.22
N GLY A 153 -5.02 24.45 40.50
CA GLY A 153 -5.01 23.21 41.29
C GLY A 153 -5.55 21.97 40.58
N SER A 154 -5.66 22.01 39.22
CA SER A 154 -6.14 20.86 38.48
C SER A 154 -5.17 19.68 38.57
N MET A 155 -5.69 18.50 38.96
CA MET A 155 -4.95 17.23 38.96
C MET A 155 -5.16 16.44 37.66
N ASN A 156 -6.10 16.84 36.78
CA ASN A 156 -6.50 16.13 35.57
C ASN A 156 -5.95 16.81 34.31
N VAL A 157 -4.62 16.98 34.21
CA VAL A 157 -4.02 17.66 33.06
C VAL A 157 -4.00 16.76 31.83
N ARG A 158 -3.55 15.50 31.95
CA ARG A 158 -3.36 14.58 30.81
C ARG A 158 -4.14 13.28 30.91
N PRO A 159 -4.84 12.93 32.00
CA PRO A 159 -5.61 11.67 32.05
C PRO A 159 -6.81 11.71 31.11
N PRO A 160 -7.30 10.55 30.68
CA PRO A 160 -8.39 10.44 29.69
C PRO A 160 -9.76 10.87 30.27
N GLY A 161 -9.90 11.01 31.55
CA GLY A 161 -11.17 11.23 32.24
C GLY A 161 -11.93 9.93 32.49
N SER A 162 -13.25 10.01 32.54
CA SER A 162 -14.10 8.84 32.78
C SER A 162 -13.93 7.81 31.67
N ILE A 163 -13.84 6.53 32.06
CA ILE A 163 -13.71 5.39 31.15
C ILE A 163 -15.01 4.57 31.00
N GLY A 164 -16.07 4.96 31.74
CA GLY A 164 -17.37 4.29 31.67
C GLY A 164 -18.31 4.70 32.80
N GLN A 165 -19.47 4.07 32.82
CA GLN A 165 -20.50 4.21 33.84
C GLN A 165 -20.11 3.39 35.09
N SER A 166 -20.75 3.66 36.23
CA SER A 166 -20.44 3.01 37.49
C SER A 166 -20.86 1.52 37.52
N ALA A 167 -21.85 1.16 38.33
CA ALA A 167 -22.23 -0.21 38.64
C ALA A 167 -22.81 -0.98 37.44
N TYR A 168 -23.38 -0.29 36.48
CA TYR A 168 -23.85 -0.86 35.20
C TYR A 168 -23.25 -0.12 34.03
N PRO A 169 -22.62 -0.81 33.04
CA PRO A 169 -22.52 -2.26 32.81
C PRO A 169 -21.34 -2.96 33.51
N SER A 170 -20.69 -2.33 34.51
CA SER A 170 -19.54 -2.87 35.28
C SER A 170 -18.32 -3.29 34.45
N ARG A 171 -18.16 -2.71 33.27
CA ARG A 171 -17.03 -2.98 32.35
C ARG A 171 -16.77 -1.77 31.46
N VAL A 172 -15.56 -1.67 30.95
CA VAL A 172 -15.23 -0.74 29.87
C VAL A 172 -15.72 -1.32 28.56
N ILE A 173 -16.50 -0.54 27.80
CA ILE A 173 -17.10 -0.98 26.53
C ILE A 173 -16.01 -1.14 25.46
N LYS A 174 -16.13 -2.15 24.59
CA LYS A 174 -15.23 -2.34 23.45
C LYS A 174 -15.27 -1.11 22.55
N GLY A 175 -14.09 -0.71 22.05
CA GLY A 175 -13.97 0.46 21.18
C GLY A 175 -13.79 1.79 21.92
N THR A 176 -13.82 1.81 23.27
CA THR A 176 -13.49 2.99 24.06
C THR A 176 -12.09 3.48 23.71
N ARG A 177 -11.99 4.79 23.40
CA ARG A 177 -10.73 5.43 22.99
C ARG A 177 -9.78 5.51 24.16
N SER A 178 -8.75 4.66 24.13
CA SER A 178 -7.75 4.51 25.21
C SER A 178 -6.34 4.66 24.68
N SER A 179 -5.38 4.83 25.57
CA SER A 179 -3.96 4.77 25.23
C SER A 179 -3.61 3.38 24.63
N GLY A 180 -2.56 3.33 23.82
CA GLY A 180 -2.12 2.09 23.21
C GLY A 180 -1.16 2.31 22.05
N HIS A 181 -0.86 1.25 21.32
CA HIS A 181 0.03 1.28 20.16
C HIS A 181 -0.53 2.21 19.07
N MET A 182 0.32 3.09 18.55
CA MET A 182 -0.01 4.03 17.49
C MET A 182 0.97 3.92 16.33
N GLY A 183 0.45 3.99 15.11
CA GLY A 183 1.26 3.79 13.90
C GLY A 183 1.60 2.33 13.68
N ASP A 184 2.55 2.07 12.75
CA ASP A 184 2.95 0.72 12.32
C ASP A 184 1.74 -0.14 11.87
N ALA A 185 0.73 0.53 11.36
CA ALA A 185 -0.53 -0.05 10.91
C ALA A 185 -0.67 0.12 9.39
N ARG A 186 -1.42 -0.78 8.76
CA ARG A 186 -1.79 -0.65 7.35
C ARG A 186 -2.75 0.53 7.20
N VAL A 187 -2.39 1.46 6.34
CA VAL A 187 -3.18 2.66 6.01
C VAL A 187 -3.33 2.75 4.50
N THR A 188 -4.52 3.09 4.05
CA THR A 188 -4.82 3.37 2.65
C THR A 188 -5.16 4.85 2.50
N VAL A 189 -4.43 5.55 1.65
CA VAL A 189 -4.74 6.92 1.24
C VAL A 189 -5.40 6.84 -0.12
N LYS A 190 -6.62 7.36 -0.21
CA LYS A 190 -7.46 7.34 -1.41
C LYS A 190 -7.49 8.72 -2.07
N GLY A 191 -7.80 8.75 -3.37
CA GLY A 191 -7.99 10.00 -4.10
C GLY A 191 -6.69 10.77 -4.35
N LEU A 192 -5.58 10.07 -4.44
CA LEU A 192 -4.32 10.65 -4.90
C LEU A 192 -4.31 10.68 -6.43
N THR A 193 -3.60 11.65 -7.00
CA THR A 193 -3.47 11.82 -8.45
C THR A 193 -2.04 11.52 -8.87
N VAL A 194 -1.87 10.83 -9.98
CA VAL A 194 -0.57 10.65 -10.62
C VAL A 194 -0.16 11.97 -11.25
N ALA A 195 0.98 12.51 -10.86
CA ALA A 195 1.50 13.77 -11.40
C ALA A 195 2.36 13.55 -12.63
N LYS A 196 3.16 12.47 -12.64
CA LYS A 196 4.04 12.10 -13.76
C LYS A 196 4.44 10.65 -13.66
N VAL A 197 4.54 9.97 -14.80
CA VAL A 197 5.05 8.62 -14.94
C VAL A 197 6.38 8.64 -15.70
N ASP A 198 7.40 7.99 -15.17
CA ASP A 198 8.69 7.77 -15.82
C ASP A 198 8.87 6.26 -16.01
N VAL A 199 8.62 5.82 -17.23
CA VAL A 199 8.64 4.40 -17.59
C VAL A 199 10.07 3.85 -17.59
N GLU A 200 11.05 4.64 -18.05
CA GLU A 200 12.44 4.20 -18.16
C GLU A 200 13.05 3.85 -16.80
N ASN A 201 12.76 4.67 -15.79
CA ASN A 201 13.30 4.51 -14.44
C ASN A 201 12.32 3.77 -13.50
N HIS A 202 11.17 3.33 -13.98
CA HIS A 202 10.08 2.73 -13.19
C HIS A 202 9.62 3.63 -12.03
N LEU A 203 9.53 4.95 -12.26
CA LEU A 203 9.13 5.91 -11.24
C LEU A 203 7.69 6.38 -11.47
N LEU A 204 6.94 6.38 -10.39
CA LEU A 204 5.59 6.93 -10.32
C LEU A 204 5.61 8.12 -9.34
N MET A 205 5.33 9.31 -9.85
CA MET A 205 5.24 10.53 -9.06
C MET A 205 3.78 10.81 -8.70
N VAL A 206 3.47 10.72 -7.41
CA VAL A 206 2.11 10.86 -6.89
C VAL A 206 1.98 12.18 -6.16
N ARG A 207 0.97 12.97 -6.48
CA ARG A 207 0.69 14.25 -5.82
C ARG A 207 0.33 14.02 -4.35
N GLY A 208 1.10 14.64 -3.45
CA GLY A 208 0.85 14.59 -2.01
C GLY A 208 1.65 13.53 -1.25
N ALA A 209 1.20 13.20 -0.06
CA ALA A 209 1.89 12.33 0.88
C ALA A 209 1.42 10.87 0.77
N VAL A 210 2.36 9.94 0.85
CA VAL A 210 2.15 8.49 0.85
C VAL A 210 2.55 7.91 2.20
N PRO A 211 1.81 6.93 2.76
CA PRO A 211 2.11 6.35 4.06
C PRO A 211 3.47 5.64 4.08
N GLY A 212 4.10 5.65 5.24
CA GLY A 212 5.36 4.96 5.51
C GLY A 212 6.60 5.84 5.46
N ALA A 213 7.73 5.25 5.82
CA ALA A 213 9.05 5.85 5.74
C ALA A 213 9.61 5.73 4.31
N ASN A 214 10.69 6.45 4.00
CA ASN A 214 11.45 6.20 2.78
C ASN A 214 11.99 4.77 2.80
N GLY A 215 11.98 4.09 1.65
CA GLY A 215 12.30 2.67 1.52
C GLY A 215 11.16 1.70 1.87
N SER A 216 10.05 2.18 2.46
CA SER A 216 8.91 1.32 2.79
C SER A 216 8.17 0.82 1.56
N LEU A 217 7.61 -0.39 1.70
CA LEU A 217 6.77 -1.00 0.69
C LEU A 217 5.42 -0.30 0.61
N VAL A 218 4.96 -0.07 -0.60
CA VAL A 218 3.63 0.46 -0.91
C VAL A 218 2.98 -0.36 -2.02
N ILE A 219 1.67 -0.42 -2.01
CA ILE A 219 0.86 -1.00 -3.08
C ILE A 219 0.04 0.16 -3.65
N VAL A 220 0.19 0.39 -4.93
CA VAL A 220 -0.58 1.41 -5.67
C VAL A 220 -1.67 0.70 -6.43
N LYS A 221 -2.90 1.21 -6.36
CA LYS A 221 -4.03 0.72 -7.14
C LYS A 221 -4.66 1.88 -7.90
N LYS A 222 -4.99 1.66 -9.15
CA LYS A 222 -5.83 2.55 -9.93
C LYS A 222 -7.27 2.46 -9.39
N LYS A 223 -7.90 3.60 -9.21
CA LYS A 223 -9.32 3.63 -8.86
C LYS A 223 -10.12 3.30 -10.12
N ALA A 224 -10.96 2.28 -10.02
CA ALA A 224 -11.97 2.02 -11.04
C ALA A 224 -12.98 3.16 -11.09
#